data_b596d93307f418d8ec6cf58d287b4a7a
#
_entry.id   b596d93307f418d8ec6cf58d287b4a7a
#
_cell.length_a   1.000
_cell.length_b   1.000
_cell.length_c   1.000
_cell.angle_alpha   90.00
_cell.angle_beta   90.00
_cell.angle_gamma   90.00
#
_symmetry.space_group_name_H-M   'P 1'
#
loop_
_entity.id
_entity.type
_entity.pdbx_description
1 polymer ?
#
loop_
_entity_poly.entity_id
_entity_poly.type
_entity_poly.pdbx_seq_one_letter_code
_entity_poly.pdbx_strand_id
1 'polypeptide(L)'
;MFHSDFWAFCAGTALVGVFQAFAQYYRLAAADAVEPAAKTRAISVVMAGGVIAAIAGPALANASRDLFAPVTFAGAYLMVALLALLSAALLWAFYRDIDAPVHAGDTQAGLPARPLREVARQPIFVAALANNVVGSVSMMFIMTAAPLAAVACSHTISDGAGIMQWHLVGMYAPALFAGALIQRFGLARILWAGMLLNVASALIAMGSPSLPAFYAALFCLGVGWNFMFVGGTTLLAQSYRPAERARAQGAAEMARYACLLYTSDAADE
;
A
#
# COMPACT_ATOMS: atom_id res chain seq x y z
N MET A 1 17.31 9.88 17.86
CA MET A 1 17.55 11.25 17.45
C MET A 1 18.24 12.07 18.52
N PHE A 2 17.72 12.18 19.75
CA PHE A 2 18.35 12.98 20.83
C PHE A 2 19.74 12.45 21.28
N HIS A 3 19.98 11.14 21.17
CA HIS A 3 21.24 10.51 21.59
C HIS A 3 22.07 9.95 20.43
N SER A 4 21.66 10.19 19.17
CA SER A 4 22.34 9.69 17.95
C SER A 4 22.65 8.19 18.00
N ASP A 5 21.80 7.40 18.68
CA ASP A 5 21.95 5.96 18.83
C ASP A 5 21.34 5.26 17.61
N PHE A 6 22.22 4.67 16.80
CA PHE A 6 21.81 3.93 15.59
C PHE A 6 20.92 2.73 15.90
N TRP A 7 21.21 1.96 16.95
CA TRP A 7 20.45 0.77 17.31
C TRP A 7 19.05 1.11 17.83
N ALA A 8 18.94 2.18 18.61
CA ALA A 8 17.64 2.70 19.04
C ALA A 8 16.79 3.17 17.84
N PHE A 9 17.41 3.81 16.84
CA PHE A 9 16.75 4.19 15.60
C PHE A 9 16.27 2.97 14.81
N CYS A 10 17.12 1.95 14.65
CA CYS A 10 16.75 0.70 13.99
C CYS A 10 15.58 0.00 14.71
N ALA A 11 15.63 -0.08 16.04
CA ALA A 11 14.54 -0.67 16.83
C ALA A 11 13.23 0.10 16.66
N GLY A 12 13.27 1.44 16.69
CA GLY A 12 12.11 2.29 16.43
C GLY A 12 11.52 2.07 15.05
N THR A 13 12.36 2.01 14.02
CA THR A 13 11.94 1.74 12.63
C THR A 13 11.33 0.34 12.49
N ALA A 14 11.91 -0.67 13.17
CA ALA A 14 11.35 -2.03 13.20
C ALA A 14 9.94 -2.06 13.82
N LEU A 15 9.73 -1.33 14.93
CA LEU A 15 8.41 -1.21 15.57
C LEU A 15 7.39 -0.51 14.66
N VAL A 16 7.78 0.52 13.94
CA VAL A 16 6.93 1.16 12.92
C VAL A 16 6.59 0.16 11.80
N GLY A 17 7.55 -0.67 11.37
CA GLY A 17 7.31 -1.75 10.40
C GLY A 17 6.28 -2.77 10.89
N VAL A 18 6.35 -3.19 12.16
CA VAL A 18 5.36 -4.08 12.79
C VAL A 18 3.97 -3.43 12.79
N PHE A 19 3.87 -2.16 13.22
CA PHE A 19 2.61 -1.41 13.17
C PHE A 19 2.04 -1.35 11.75
N GLN A 20 2.87 -1.06 10.77
CA GLN A 20 2.49 -0.97 9.36
C GLN A 20 1.98 -2.32 8.84
N ALA A 21 2.59 -3.43 9.24
CA ALA A 21 2.13 -4.77 8.89
C ALA A 21 0.70 -5.03 9.43
N PHE A 22 0.43 -4.70 10.69
CA PHE A 22 -0.91 -4.81 11.25
C PHE A 22 -1.92 -3.89 10.55
N ALA A 23 -1.55 -2.65 10.22
CA ALA A 23 -2.42 -1.72 9.53
C ALA A 23 -2.88 -2.23 8.14
N GLN A 24 -2.05 -3.03 7.46
CA GLN A 24 -2.45 -3.67 6.20
C GLN A 24 -3.61 -4.67 6.36
N TYR A 25 -3.81 -5.23 7.55
CA TYR A 25 -4.91 -6.16 7.80
C TYR A 25 -6.26 -5.46 8.02
N TYR A 26 -6.31 -4.17 8.33
CA TYR A 26 -7.58 -3.46 8.60
C TYR A 26 -8.55 -3.53 7.42
N ARG A 27 -8.06 -3.42 6.18
CA ARG A 27 -8.88 -3.56 4.97
C ARG A 27 -9.45 -4.97 4.81
N LEU A 28 -8.68 -5.99 5.23
CA LEU A 28 -9.09 -7.38 5.17
C LEU A 28 -10.09 -7.69 6.27
N ALA A 29 -9.85 -7.20 7.48
CA ALA A 29 -10.79 -7.32 8.59
C ALA A 29 -12.14 -6.66 8.26
N ALA A 30 -12.11 -5.46 7.65
CA ALA A 30 -13.32 -4.80 7.20
C ALA A 30 -14.07 -5.60 6.12
N ALA A 31 -13.34 -6.24 5.20
CA ALA A 31 -13.96 -7.10 4.19
C ALA A 31 -14.56 -8.38 4.78
N ASP A 32 -14.02 -8.87 5.90
CA ASP A 32 -14.51 -10.07 6.58
C ASP A 32 -15.74 -9.81 7.44
N ALA A 33 -15.87 -8.57 7.91
CA ALA A 33 -17.01 -8.15 8.73
C ALA A 33 -18.33 -7.97 7.95
N VAL A 34 -18.30 -8.09 6.61
CA VAL A 34 -19.44 -7.81 5.75
C VAL A 34 -19.75 -8.96 4.79
N GLU A 35 -20.98 -8.95 4.25
CA GLU A 35 -21.39 -9.93 3.23
C GLU A 35 -20.52 -9.86 1.96
N PRO A 36 -20.42 -10.95 1.18
CA PRO A 36 -19.59 -11.03 -0.02
C PRO A 36 -19.82 -9.89 -1.02
N ALA A 37 -21.06 -9.48 -1.21
CA ALA A 37 -21.44 -8.39 -2.11
C ALA A 37 -20.91 -7.02 -1.64
N ALA A 38 -20.72 -6.82 -0.34
CA ALA A 38 -20.27 -5.58 0.26
C ALA A 38 -18.75 -5.50 0.48
N LYS A 39 -18.01 -6.60 0.33
CA LYS A 39 -16.56 -6.68 0.60
C LYS A 39 -15.74 -5.60 -0.12
N THR A 40 -15.98 -5.43 -1.41
CA THR A 40 -15.27 -4.42 -2.21
C THR A 40 -15.55 -3.00 -1.70
N ARG A 41 -16.78 -2.72 -1.28
CA ARG A 41 -17.16 -1.43 -0.70
C ARG A 41 -16.49 -1.20 0.64
N ALA A 42 -16.43 -2.22 1.50
CA ALA A 42 -15.74 -2.13 2.79
C ALA A 42 -14.24 -1.83 2.63
N ILE A 43 -13.55 -2.53 1.71
CA ILE A 43 -12.16 -2.24 1.35
C ILE A 43 -12.01 -0.80 0.87
N SER A 44 -12.89 -0.35 -0.04
CA SER A 44 -12.87 1.01 -0.58
C SER A 44 -13.01 2.08 0.50
N VAL A 45 -13.90 1.87 1.49
CA VAL A 45 -14.09 2.81 2.61
C VAL A 45 -12.82 2.91 3.46
N VAL A 46 -12.19 1.78 3.80
CA VAL A 46 -10.91 1.79 4.54
C VAL A 46 -9.83 2.50 3.75
N MET A 47 -9.73 2.23 2.44
CA MET A 47 -8.74 2.88 1.56
C MET A 47 -9.02 4.38 1.40
N ALA A 48 -10.27 4.82 1.50
CA ALA A 48 -10.64 6.25 1.49
C ALA A 48 -10.00 7.04 2.64
N GLY A 49 -9.81 6.41 3.80
CA GLY A 49 -9.04 6.98 4.89
C GLY A 49 -7.61 7.36 4.49
N GLY A 50 -7.02 6.63 3.54
CA GLY A 50 -5.73 6.94 2.96
C GLY A 50 -5.69 8.28 2.21
N VAL A 51 -6.79 8.71 1.59
CA VAL A 51 -6.88 10.03 0.93
C VAL A 51 -6.76 11.15 1.97
N ILE A 52 -7.46 11.00 3.11
CA ILE A 52 -7.37 11.96 4.22
C ILE A 52 -5.93 11.99 4.75
N ALA A 53 -5.32 10.80 4.94
CA ALA A 53 -3.95 10.69 5.41
C ALA A 53 -2.94 11.28 4.41
N ALA A 54 -3.16 11.12 3.10
CA ALA A 54 -2.31 11.68 2.04
C ALA A 54 -2.26 13.22 2.07
N ILE A 55 -3.36 13.85 2.47
CA ILE A 55 -3.45 15.31 2.58
C ILE A 55 -2.97 15.78 3.96
N ALA A 56 -3.49 15.16 5.01
CA ALA A 56 -3.20 15.57 6.40
C ALA A 56 -1.79 15.17 6.85
N GLY A 57 -1.25 14.05 6.39
CA GLY A 57 0.04 13.52 6.83
C GLY A 57 1.21 14.47 6.60
N PRO A 58 1.46 14.95 5.37
CA PRO A 58 2.51 15.91 5.09
C PRO A 58 2.33 17.22 5.85
N ALA A 59 1.08 17.69 5.99
CA ALA A 59 0.78 18.91 6.75
C ALA A 59 1.12 18.76 8.23
N LEU A 60 0.74 17.63 8.86
CA LEU A 60 1.07 17.31 10.25
C LEU A 60 2.57 17.13 10.44
N ALA A 61 3.25 16.42 9.53
CA ALA A 61 4.69 16.22 9.59
C ALA A 61 5.45 17.56 9.51
N ASN A 62 5.02 18.46 8.62
CA ASN A 62 5.63 19.77 8.49
C ASN A 62 5.36 20.66 9.71
N ALA A 63 4.12 20.68 10.22
CA ALA A 63 3.75 21.46 11.40
C ALA A 63 4.47 20.99 12.68
N SER A 64 4.80 19.69 12.78
CA SER A 64 5.47 19.12 13.94
C SER A 64 6.99 19.00 13.79
N ARG A 65 7.56 19.34 12.60
CA ARG A 65 8.96 19.16 12.28
C ARG A 65 9.91 19.79 13.30
N ASP A 66 9.66 21.01 13.68
CA ASP A 66 10.56 21.84 14.50
C ASP A 66 10.11 21.95 15.96
N LEU A 67 9.17 21.11 16.41
CA LEU A 67 8.60 21.13 17.76
C LEU A 67 9.66 20.92 18.87
N PHE A 68 10.75 20.25 18.53
CA PHE A 68 11.86 19.95 19.44
C PHE A 68 13.19 20.50 18.91
N ALA A 69 13.20 21.71 18.35
CA ALA A 69 14.43 22.33 17.90
C ALA A 69 15.50 22.31 19.03
N PRO A 70 16.79 21.98 18.73
CA PRO A 70 17.39 21.87 17.41
C PRO A 70 17.25 20.48 16.74
N VAL A 71 16.54 19.52 17.35
CA VAL A 71 16.39 18.15 16.78
C VAL A 71 15.25 18.12 15.77
N THR A 72 15.58 18.43 14.53
CA THR A 72 14.62 18.44 13.42
C THR A 72 13.97 17.06 13.23
N PHE A 73 12.67 17.05 12.91
CA PHE A 73 11.83 15.87 12.73
C PHE A 73 11.50 15.04 13.99
N ALA A 74 12.05 15.32 15.18
CA ALA A 74 11.68 14.59 16.39
C ALA A 74 10.17 14.72 16.70
N GLY A 75 9.59 15.89 16.44
CA GLY A 75 8.15 16.12 16.58
C GLY A 75 7.31 15.30 15.60
N ALA A 76 7.79 15.06 14.38
CA ALA A 76 7.09 14.21 13.42
C ALA A 76 7.00 12.75 13.90
N TYR A 77 8.07 12.22 14.49
CA TYR A 77 8.04 10.88 15.12
C TYR A 77 7.12 10.80 16.32
N LEU A 78 7.07 11.86 17.15
CA LEU A 78 6.09 11.94 18.24
C LEU A 78 4.66 11.92 17.69
N MET A 79 4.39 12.66 16.61
CA MET A 79 3.07 12.67 15.97
C MET A 79 2.68 11.28 15.46
N VAL A 80 3.62 10.51 14.85
CA VAL A 80 3.38 9.13 14.44
C VAL A 80 3.03 8.26 15.64
N ALA A 81 3.73 8.40 16.77
CA ALA A 81 3.44 7.65 17.98
C ALA A 81 2.04 7.99 18.55
N LEU A 82 1.67 9.28 18.59
CA LEU A 82 0.35 9.71 19.06
C LEU A 82 -0.79 9.19 18.17
N LEU A 83 -0.60 9.22 16.83
CA LEU A 83 -1.58 8.67 15.89
C LEU A 83 -1.69 7.14 16.02
N ALA A 84 -0.59 6.44 16.27
CA ALA A 84 -0.60 5.00 16.53
C ALA A 84 -1.35 4.66 17.83
N LEU A 85 -1.12 5.41 18.89
CA LEU A 85 -1.84 5.26 20.17
C LEU A 85 -3.33 5.56 20.01
N LEU A 86 -3.68 6.63 19.29
CA LEU A 86 -5.07 6.93 18.96
C LEU A 86 -5.74 5.81 18.18
N SER A 87 -5.05 5.26 17.15
CA SER A 87 -5.54 4.12 16.39
C SER A 87 -5.77 2.91 17.29
N ALA A 88 -4.82 2.59 18.17
CA ALA A 88 -4.95 1.49 19.13
C ALA A 88 -6.13 1.71 20.09
N ALA A 89 -6.30 2.92 20.62
CA ALA A 89 -7.41 3.27 21.50
C ALA A 89 -8.77 3.15 20.78
N LEU A 90 -8.87 3.62 19.54
CA LEU A 90 -10.10 3.48 18.73
C LEU A 90 -10.42 2.02 18.45
N LEU A 91 -9.42 1.20 18.10
CA LEU A 91 -9.62 -0.23 17.92
C LEU A 91 -10.06 -0.90 19.22
N TRP A 92 -9.41 -0.62 20.33
CA TRP A 92 -9.78 -1.17 21.62
C TRP A 92 -11.20 -0.79 22.04
N ALA A 93 -11.63 0.44 21.75
CA ALA A 93 -12.96 0.94 22.13
C ALA A 93 -14.08 0.44 21.23
N PHE A 94 -13.83 0.33 19.93
CA PHE A 94 -14.88 0.10 18.93
C PHE A 94 -14.78 -1.24 18.20
N TYR A 95 -13.58 -1.86 18.15
CA TYR A 95 -13.44 -3.16 17.51
C TYR A 95 -14.01 -4.24 18.43
N ARG A 96 -14.95 -4.99 17.91
CA ARG A 96 -15.46 -6.21 18.53
C ARG A 96 -15.15 -7.36 17.58
N ASP A 97 -14.66 -8.46 18.15
CA ASP A 97 -14.49 -9.69 17.40
C ASP A 97 -15.90 -10.12 16.90
N ILE A 98 -16.08 -9.99 15.61
CA ILE A 98 -17.28 -10.50 14.94
C ILE A 98 -16.82 -11.87 14.44
N ASP A 99 -17.35 -12.94 15.05
CA ASP A 99 -17.26 -14.28 14.46
C ASP A 99 -17.72 -14.13 13.01
N ALA A 100 -16.75 -14.28 12.08
CA ALA A 100 -17.04 -14.08 10.66
C ALA A 100 -18.20 -15.02 10.33
N PRO A 101 -19.37 -14.51 9.90
CA PRO A 101 -20.52 -15.36 9.65
C PRO A 101 -20.08 -16.38 8.59
N VAL A 102 -20.11 -17.66 8.96
CA VAL A 102 -19.98 -18.76 8.00
C VAL A 102 -21.16 -18.61 7.07
N HIS A 103 -20.91 -18.00 5.90
CA HIS A 103 -21.98 -17.74 4.95
C HIS A 103 -22.53 -19.09 4.46
N ALA A 104 -23.80 -19.33 4.74
CA ALA A 104 -24.50 -20.57 4.41
C ALA A 104 -24.55 -20.90 2.88
N GLY A 105 -23.96 -20.05 2.06
CA GLY A 105 -23.83 -20.23 0.60
C GLY A 105 -22.39 -20.47 0.12
N ASP A 106 -21.40 -20.50 1.01
CA ASP A 106 -20.01 -20.73 0.59
C ASP A 106 -19.75 -22.22 0.47
N THR A 107 -19.96 -22.77 -0.74
CA THR A 107 -19.74 -24.19 -1.07
C THR A 107 -18.32 -24.68 -0.79
N GLN A 108 -17.39 -23.77 -0.50
CA GLN A 108 -16.00 -24.07 -0.17
C GLN A 108 -15.70 -23.99 1.33
N ALA A 109 -16.61 -23.48 2.17
CA ALA A 109 -16.38 -23.26 3.61
C ALA A 109 -16.14 -24.56 4.41
N GLY A 110 -16.61 -25.70 3.91
CA GLY A 110 -16.41 -27.02 4.53
C GLY A 110 -15.27 -27.86 3.94
N LEU A 111 -14.57 -27.38 2.91
CA LEU A 111 -13.52 -28.16 2.28
C LEU A 111 -12.21 -28.05 3.06
N PRO A 112 -11.46 -29.19 3.22
CA PRO A 112 -10.17 -29.17 3.89
C PRO A 112 -9.17 -28.26 3.16
N ALA A 113 -8.27 -27.64 3.94
CA ALA A 113 -7.21 -26.80 3.41
C ALA A 113 -6.23 -27.64 2.57
N ARG A 114 -5.92 -27.17 1.37
CA ARG A 114 -4.87 -27.73 0.52
C ARG A 114 -3.49 -27.35 1.07
N PRO A 115 -2.44 -28.13 0.77
CA PRO A 115 -1.08 -27.74 1.08
C PRO A 115 -0.71 -26.44 0.31
N LEU A 116 0.04 -25.55 0.98
CA LEU A 116 0.42 -24.25 0.40
C LEU A 116 1.10 -24.38 -0.97
N ARG A 117 1.89 -25.45 -1.17
CA ARG A 117 2.55 -25.74 -2.45
C ARG A 117 1.55 -25.91 -3.61
N GLU A 118 0.40 -26.48 -3.36
CA GLU A 118 -0.65 -26.63 -4.36
C GLU A 118 -1.29 -25.28 -4.69
N VAL A 119 -1.60 -24.49 -3.67
CA VAL A 119 -2.15 -23.13 -3.85
C VAL A 119 -1.17 -22.25 -4.60
N ALA A 120 0.11 -22.25 -4.22
CA ALA A 120 1.16 -21.42 -4.82
C ALA A 120 1.50 -21.79 -6.28
N ARG A 121 1.17 -23.01 -6.73
CA ARG A 121 1.37 -23.45 -8.12
C ARG A 121 0.22 -23.11 -9.06
N GLN A 122 -0.89 -22.61 -8.54
CA GLN A 122 -2.01 -22.20 -9.37
C GLN A 122 -1.61 -21.00 -10.24
N PRO A 123 -1.92 -21.01 -11.54
CA PRO A 123 -1.62 -19.89 -12.44
C PRO A 123 -2.20 -18.56 -11.92
N ILE A 124 -3.38 -18.60 -11.32
CA ILE A 124 -4.03 -17.43 -10.74
C ILE A 124 -3.25 -16.84 -9.54
N PHE A 125 -2.69 -17.71 -8.68
CA PHE A 125 -1.86 -17.26 -7.55
C PHE A 125 -0.55 -16.64 -8.06
N VAL A 126 0.10 -17.29 -9.01
CA VAL A 126 1.35 -16.78 -9.61
C VAL A 126 1.12 -15.45 -10.32
N ALA A 127 0.03 -15.32 -11.09
CA ALA A 127 -0.32 -14.07 -11.75
C ALA A 127 -0.61 -12.95 -10.76
N ALA A 128 -1.34 -13.23 -9.67
CA ALA A 128 -1.62 -12.28 -8.60
C ALA A 128 -0.33 -11.83 -7.90
N LEU A 129 0.55 -12.77 -7.57
CA LEU A 129 1.83 -12.49 -6.93
C LEU A 129 2.73 -11.67 -7.85
N ALA A 130 2.91 -12.07 -9.11
CA ALA A 130 3.72 -11.35 -10.09
C ALA A 130 3.23 -9.91 -10.28
N ASN A 131 1.91 -9.72 -10.43
CA ASN A 131 1.32 -8.38 -10.52
C ASN A 131 1.62 -7.52 -9.29
N ASN A 132 1.43 -8.08 -8.08
CA ASN A 132 1.68 -7.36 -6.83
C ASN A 132 3.17 -7.04 -6.62
N VAL A 133 4.06 -7.97 -6.96
CA VAL A 133 5.52 -7.77 -6.90
C VAL A 133 5.95 -6.67 -7.88
N VAL A 134 5.58 -6.80 -9.16
CA VAL A 134 5.94 -5.81 -10.19
C VAL A 134 5.42 -4.43 -9.82
N GLY A 135 4.15 -4.30 -9.42
CA GLY A 135 3.58 -3.03 -9.00
C GLY A 135 4.30 -2.42 -7.80
N SER A 136 4.66 -3.23 -6.81
CA SER A 136 5.36 -2.77 -5.60
C SER A 136 6.82 -2.37 -5.88
N VAL A 137 7.52 -3.15 -6.69
CA VAL A 137 8.91 -2.86 -7.09
C VAL A 137 8.97 -1.57 -7.92
N SER A 138 8.13 -1.45 -8.96
CA SER A 138 8.07 -0.24 -9.78
C SER A 138 7.78 1.01 -8.95
N MET A 139 6.83 0.90 -8.03
CA MET A 139 6.49 1.98 -7.11
C MET A 139 7.69 2.36 -6.23
N MET A 140 8.35 1.38 -5.61
CA MET A 140 9.49 1.64 -4.71
C MET A 140 10.63 2.34 -5.46
N PHE A 141 10.98 1.85 -6.65
CA PHE A 141 12.02 2.48 -7.48
C PHE A 141 11.72 3.94 -7.80
N ILE A 142 10.55 4.20 -8.37
CA ILE A 142 10.22 5.56 -8.81
C ILE A 142 10.03 6.48 -7.60
N MET A 143 9.39 5.99 -6.53
CA MET A 143 9.16 6.77 -5.31
C MET A 143 10.47 7.15 -4.61
N THR A 144 11.48 6.28 -4.65
CA THR A 144 12.81 6.57 -4.09
C THR A 144 13.61 7.51 -5.00
N ALA A 145 13.58 7.28 -6.32
CA ALA A 145 14.35 8.06 -7.28
C ALA A 145 13.76 9.47 -7.54
N ALA A 146 12.44 9.63 -7.51
CA ALA A 146 11.79 10.87 -7.93
C ALA A 146 12.15 12.10 -7.08
N PRO A 147 12.21 12.06 -5.73
CA PRO A 147 12.65 13.21 -4.94
C PRO A 147 14.10 13.60 -5.23
N LEU A 148 14.99 12.61 -5.40
CA LEU A 148 16.39 12.83 -5.73
C LEU A 148 16.53 13.45 -7.13
N ALA A 149 15.83 12.90 -8.11
CA ALA A 149 15.79 13.42 -9.47
C ALA A 149 15.21 14.84 -9.53
N ALA A 150 14.17 15.15 -8.77
CA ALA A 150 13.60 16.49 -8.71
C ALA A 150 14.63 17.51 -8.21
N VAL A 151 15.36 17.20 -7.14
CA VAL A 151 16.44 18.06 -6.63
C VAL A 151 17.59 18.17 -7.64
N ALA A 152 18.00 17.08 -8.29
CA ALA A 152 19.03 17.09 -9.33
C ALA A 152 18.63 17.93 -10.55
N CYS A 153 17.33 18.01 -10.85
CA CYS A 153 16.76 18.88 -11.88
C CYS A 153 16.50 20.32 -11.39
N SER A 154 17.07 20.73 -10.27
CA SER A 154 16.97 22.09 -9.70
C SER A 154 15.58 22.48 -9.22
N HIS A 155 14.69 21.52 -8.94
CA HIS A 155 13.43 21.77 -8.26
C HIS A 155 13.62 21.91 -6.74
N THR A 156 12.72 22.65 -6.09
CA THR A 156 12.82 22.88 -4.65
C THR A 156 12.36 21.65 -3.85
N ILE A 157 12.78 21.58 -2.58
CA ILE A 157 12.30 20.54 -1.65
C ILE A 157 10.77 20.62 -1.49
N SER A 158 10.20 21.81 -1.56
CA SER A 158 8.74 22.02 -1.52
C SER A 158 8.05 21.41 -2.73
N ASP A 159 8.65 21.54 -3.93
CA ASP A 159 8.13 20.90 -5.14
C ASP A 159 8.13 19.39 -5.01
N GLY A 160 9.23 18.81 -4.47
CA GLY A 160 9.33 17.39 -4.16
C GLY A 160 8.22 16.91 -3.21
N ALA A 161 7.93 17.68 -2.16
CA ALA A 161 6.82 17.36 -1.24
C ALA A 161 5.45 17.41 -1.95
N GLY A 162 5.23 18.39 -2.83
CA GLY A 162 4.02 18.50 -3.65
C GLY A 162 3.85 17.32 -4.61
N ILE A 163 4.92 16.92 -5.28
CA ILE A 163 4.93 15.74 -6.17
C ILE A 163 4.51 14.48 -5.39
N MET A 164 5.10 14.27 -4.21
CA MET A 164 4.78 13.12 -3.36
C MET A 164 3.33 13.17 -2.86
N GLN A 165 2.81 14.34 -2.52
CA GLN A 165 1.42 14.50 -2.10
C GLN A 165 0.45 14.08 -3.21
N TRP A 166 0.67 14.52 -4.45
CA TRP A 166 -0.16 14.14 -5.61
C TRP A 166 -0.02 12.64 -5.94
N HIS A 167 1.17 12.07 -5.77
CA HIS A 167 1.36 10.63 -5.88
C HIS A 167 0.46 9.87 -4.89
N LEU A 168 0.47 10.27 -3.61
CA LEU A 168 -0.36 9.64 -2.58
C LEU A 168 -1.86 9.80 -2.87
N VAL A 169 -2.29 10.96 -3.39
CA VAL A 169 -3.67 11.15 -3.88
C VAL A 169 -3.98 10.16 -5.00
N GLY A 170 -3.07 10.00 -5.97
CA GLY A 170 -3.19 9.01 -7.04
C GLY A 170 -3.27 7.56 -6.53
N MET A 171 -2.58 7.24 -5.42
CA MET A 171 -2.62 5.92 -4.81
C MET A 171 -3.96 5.60 -4.14
N TYR A 172 -4.57 6.56 -3.46
CA TYR A 172 -5.71 6.27 -2.59
C TYR A 172 -7.05 6.72 -3.18
N ALA A 173 -7.12 7.84 -3.90
CA ALA A 173 -8.38 8.36 -4.46
C ALA A 173 -9.07 7.37 -5.43
N PRO A 174 -8.35 6.68 -6.34
CA PRO A 174 -8.99 5.71 -7.22
C PRO A 174 -9.58 4.50 -6.50
N ALA A 175 -9.14 4.18 -5.30
CA ALA A 175 -9.70 3.07 -4.52
C ALA A 175 -11.19 3.24 -4.22
N LEU A 176 -11.66 4.49 -4.13
CA LEU A 176 -13.09 4.80 -3.92
C LEU A 176 -14.00 4.20 -5.00
N PHE A 177 -13.50 4.09 -6.23
CA PHE A 177 -14.26 3.62 -7.39
C PHE A 177 -13.63 2.42 -8.08
N ALA A 178 -12.44 1.95 -7.65
CA ALA A 178 -11.76 0.80 -8.24
C ALA A 178 -12.66 -0.46 -8.26
N GLY A 179 -13.43 -0.70 -7.20
CA GLY A 179 -14.38 -1.79 -7.15
C GLY A 179 -15.48 -1.68 -8.21
N ALA A 180 -16.05 -0.50 -8.40
CA ALA A 180 -17.06 -0.25 -9.42
C ALA A 180 -16.49 -0.38 -10.83
N LEU A 181 -15.25 0.08 -11.04
CA LEU A 181 -14.54 -0.07 -12.31
C LEU A 181 -14.27 -1.56 -12.63
N ILE A 182 -13.85 -2.35 -11.63
CA ILE A 182 -13.65 -3.79 -11.79
C ILE A 182 -14.98 -4.49 -12.15
N GLN A 183 -16.08 -4.13 -11.49
CA GLN A 183 -17.40 -4.69 -11.81
C GLN A 183 -17.86 -4.32 -13.21
N ARG A 184 -17.63 -3.08 -13.65
CA ARG A 184 -18.07 -2.59 -14.96
C ARG A 184 -17.22 -3.07 -16.13
N PHE A 185 -15.90 -3.06 -15.98
CA PHE A 185 -14.95 -3.31 -17.07
C PHE A 185 -14.27 -4.67 -16.97
N GLY A 186 -14.38 -5.34 -15.83
CA GLY A 186 -13.73 -6.61 -15.56
C GLY A 186 -12.32 -6.46 -14.97
N LEU A 187 -11.92 -7.43 -14.15
CA LEU A 187 -10.66 -7.42 -13.40
C LEU A 187 -9.44 -7.33 -14.32
N ALA A 188 -9.40 -8.13 -15.38
CA ALA A 188 -8.25 -8.17 -16.29
C ALA A 188 -7.96 -6.82 -16.96
N ARG A 189 -9.00 -6.09 -17.41
CA ARG A 189 -8.82 -4.78 -18.04
C ARG A 189 -8.29 -3.74 -17.07
N ILE A 190 -8.72 -3.78 -15.81
CA ILE A 190 -8.22 -2.86 -14.78
C ILE A 190 -6.77 -3.17 -14.42
N LEU A 191 -6.38 -4.44 -14.35
CA LEU A 191 -4.97 -4.81 -14.17
C LEU A 191 -4.09 -4.33 -15.32
N TRP A 192 -4.52 -4.52 -16.57
CA TRP A 192 -3.81 -3.99 -17.74
C TRP A 192 -3.71 -2.47 -17.74
N ALA A 193 -4.79 -1.77 -17.38
CA ALA A 193 -4.76 -0.31 -17.24
C ALA A 193 -3.75 0.13 -16.19
N GLY A 194 -3.66 -0.58 -15.05
CA GLY A 194 -2.66 -0.33 -14.02
C GLY A 194 -1.23 -0.49 -14.54
N MET A 195 -0.94 -1.60 -15.24
CA MET A 195 0.38 -1.85 -15.84
C MET A 195 0.75 -0.77 -16.87
N LEU A 196 -0.18 -0.40 -17.75
CA LEU A 196 0.04 0.64 -18.76
C LEU A 196 0.31 2.01 -18.13
N LEU A 197 -0.39 2.35 -17.04
CA LEU A 197 -0.13 3.59 -16.31
C LEU A 197 1.26 3.60 -15.64
N ASN A 198 1.74 2.46 -15.14
CA ASN A 198 3.12 2.35 -14.62
C ASN A 198 4.15 2.55 -15.74
N VAL A 199 3.95 1.96 -16.92
CA VAL A 199 4.81 2.19 -18.08
C VAL A 199 4.76 3.65 -18.52
N ALA A 200 3.57 4.23 -18.59
CA ALA A 200 3.40 5.65 -18.95
C ALA A 200 4.11 6.55 -17.95
N SER A 201 4.04 6.27 -16.65
CA SER A 201 4.79 7.00 -15.62
C SER A 201 6.28 7.02 -15.91
N ALA A 202 6.87 5.85 -16.19
CA ALA A 202 8.30 5.75 -16.51
C ALA A 202 8.66 6.54 -17.78
N LEU A 203 7.86 6.42 -18.84
CA LEU A 203 8.09 7.14 -20.10
C LEU A 203 7.98 8.66 -19.94
N ILE A 204 7.01 9.15 -19.16
CA ILE A 204 6.86 10.58 -18.86
C ILE A 204 8.08 11.08 -18.07
N ALA A 205 8.51 10.35 -17.05
CA ALA A 205 9.65 10.71 -16.22
C ALA A 205 10.96 10.75 -17.03
N MET A 206 11.14 9.84 -17.99
CA MET A 206 12.29 9.83 -18.89
C MET A 206 12.22 10.93 -19.96
N GLY A 207 11.02 11.36 -20.33
CA GLY A 207 10.80 12.29 -21.44
C GLY A 207 11.06 13.75 -21.09
N SER A 208 10.96 14.17 -19.83
CA SER A 208 11.09 15.59 -19.47
C SER A 208 11.47 15.79 -18.00
N PRO A 209 12.47 16.67 -17.71
CA PRO A 209 12.83 17.07 -16.35
C PRO A 209 11.93 18.19 -15.80
N SER A 210 10.85 18.56 -16.48
CA SER A 210 9.97 19.65 -16.04
C SER A 210 9.11 19.25 -14.84
N LEU A 211 8.81 20.20 -13.98
CA LEU A 211 7.98 19.99 -12.81
C LEU A 211 6.60 19.37 -13.13
N PRO A 212 5.86 19.82 -14.16
CA PRO A 212 4.61 19.17 -14.57
C PRO A 212 4.78 17.71 -14.98
N ALA A 213 5.92 17.34 -15.60
CA ALA A 213 6.19 15.95 -15.96
C ALA A 213 6.36 15.08 -14.71
N PHE A 214 7.06 15.56 -13.67
CA PHE A 214 7.16 14.87 -12.38
C PHE A 214 5.78 14.65 -11.75
N TYR A 215 4.93 15.68 -11.72
CA TYR A 215 3.56 15.54 -11.19
C TYR A 215 2.75 14.51 -11.99
N ALA A 216 2.78 14.57 -13.32
CA ALA A 216 2.06 13.64 -14.18
C ALA A 216 2.58 12.20 -14.02
N ALA A 217 3.91 12.00 -14.02
CA ALA A 217 4.54 10.71 -13.87
C ALA A 217 4.15 10.05 -12.54
N LEU A 218 4.30 10.75 -11.42
CA LEU A 218 4.03 10.19 -10.12
C LEU A 218 2.53 10.02 -9.84
N PHE A 219 1.69 10.87 -10.37
CA PHE A 219 0.24 10.66 -10.33
C PHE A 219 -0.17 9.39 -11.10
N CYS A 220 0.33 9.21 -12.34
CA CYS A 220 0.11 8.00 -13.12
C CYS A 220 0.62 6.73 -12.38
N LEU A 221 1.80 6.83 -11.75
CA LEU A 221 2.33 5.75 -10.92
C LEU A 221 1.38 5.37 -9.78
N GLY A 222 0.87 6.37 -9.06
CA GLY A 222 -0.05 6.16 -7.94
C GLY A 222 -1.35 5.46 -8.39
N VAL A 223 -1.98 5.96 -9.44
CA VAL A 223 -3.20 5.37 -10.02
C VAL A 223 -2.94 3.95 -10.53
N GLY A 224 -1.84 3.76 -11.27
CA GLY A 224 -1.42 2.48 -11.80
C GLY A 224 -1.20 1.45 -10.70
N TRP A 225 -0.47 1.84 -9.65
CA TRP A 225 -0.24 1.02 -8.49
C TRP A 225 -1.56 0.66 -7.79
N ASN A 226 -2.48 1.60 -7.61
CA ASN A 226 -3.79 1.32 -7.00
C ASN A 226 -4.55 0.23 -7.75
N PHE A 227 -4.64 0.34 -9.08
CA PHE A 227 -5.33 -0.66 -9.90
C PHE A 227 -4.66 -2.03 -9.84
N MET A 228 -3.33 -2.08 -9.87
CA MET A 228 -2.57 -3.32 -9.72
C MET A 228 -2.75 -3.91 -8.32
N PHE A 229 -2.74 -3.09 -7.28
CA PHE A 229 -2.85 -3.52 -5.89
C PHE A 229 -4.26 -4.03 -5.54
N VAL A 230 -5.30 -3.27 -5.87
CA VAL A 230 -6.70 -3.68 -5.63
C VAL A 230 -7.05 -4.88 -6.51
N GLY A 231 -6.69 -4.83 -7.79
CA GLY A 231 -6.93 -5.91 -8.72
C GLY A 231 -6.15 -7.18 -8.37
N GLY A 232 -4.87 -7.05 -8.03
CA GLY A 232 -4.01 -8.16 -7.62
C GLY A 232 -4.46 -8.81 -6.31
N THR A 233 -4.92 -8.00 -5.33
CA THR A 233 -5.52 -8.52 -4.11
C THR A 233 -6.82 -9.28 -4.40
N THR A 234 -7.65 -8.77 -5.31
CA THR A 234 -8.87 -9.43 -5.76
C THR A 234 -8.57 -10.75 -6.48
N LEU A 235 -7.53 -10.76 -7.34
CA LEU A 235 -7.09 -11.97 -8.04
C LEU A 235 -6.53 -13.01 -7.06
N LEU A 236 -5.72 -12.57 -6.09
CA LEU A 236 -5.19 -13.44 -5.04
C LEU A 236 -6.32 -14.08 -4.23
N ALA A 237 -7.35 -13.31 -3.88
CA ALA A 237 -8.50 -13.81 -3.11
C ALA A 237 -9.30 -14.91 -3.84
N GLN A 238 -9.17 -15.04 -5.16
CA GLN A 238 -9.80 -16.10 -5.95
C GLN A 238 -8.96 -17.39 -5.98
N SER A 239 -7.72 -17.37 -5.51
CA SER A 239 -6.79 -18.50 -5.59
C SER A 239 -6.88 -19.47 -4.42
N TYR A 240 -7.45 -19.07 -3.30
CA TYR A 240 -7.47 -19.84 -2.05
C TYR A 240 -8.89 -19.99 -1.48
N ARG A 241 -9.08 -21.06 -0.71
CA ARG A 241 -10.29 -21.32 0.06
C ARG A 241 -10.25 -20.57 1.40
N PRO A 242 -11.40 -20.37 2.09
CA PRO A 242 -11.43 -19.71 3.39
C PRO A 242 -10.44 -20.30 4.42
N ALA A 243 -10.33 -21.63 4.48
CA ALA A 243 -9.40 -22.32 5.39
C ALA A 243 -7.90 -22.13 5.05
N GLU A 244 -7.58 -21.70 3.83
CA GLU A 244 -6.19 -21.52 3.33
C GLU A 244 -5.75 -20.05 3.43
N ARG A 245 -6.66 -19.14 3.72
CA ARG A 245 -6.51 -17.70 3.61
C ARG A 245 -5.26 -17.15 4.26
N ALA A 246 -5.08 -17.40 5.58
CA ALA A 246 -3.96 -16.84 6.33
C ALA A 246 -2.60 -17.30 5.76
N ARG A 247 -2.51 -18.58 5.33
CA ARG A 247 -1.28 -19.14 4.76
C ARG A 247 -1.02 -18.59 3.37
N ALA A 248 -2.04 -18.48 2.51
CA ALA A 248 -1.89 -18.00 1.14
C ALA A 248 -1.55 -16.50 1.12
N GLN A 249 -2.24 -15.68 1.90
CA GLN A 249 -1.96 -14.26 2.02
C GLN A 249 -0.60 -14.00 2.65
N GLY A 250 -0.25 -14.70 3.75
CA GLY A 250 1.04 -14.57 4.40
C GLY A 250 2.19 -14.92 3.46
N ALA A 251 2.07 -16.01 2.68
CA ALA A 251 3.08 -16.40 1.70
C ALA A 251 3.23 -15.37 0.57
N ALA A 252 2.12 -14.82 0.06
CA ALA A 252 2.15 -13.79 -0.98
C ALA A 252 2.79 -12.49 -0.48
N GLU A 253 2.48 -12.04 0.73
CA GLU A 253 3.09 -10.85 1.33
C GLU A 253 4.57 -11.08 1.64
N MET A 254 4.95 -12.23 2.19
CA MET A 254 6.37 -12.58 2.42
C MET A 254 7.17 -12.55 1.11
N ALA A 255 6.64 -13.16 0.05
CA ALA A 255 7.30 -13.17 -1.25
C ALA A 255 7.44 -11.74 -1.82
N ARG A 256 6.40 -10.91 -1.70
CA ARG A 256 6.43 -9.52 -2.13
C ARG A 256 7.50 -8.71 -1.39
N TYR A 257 7.56 -8.81 -0.06
CA TYR A 257 8.55 -8.09 0.74
C TYR A 257 9.97 -8.62 0.54
N ALA A 258 10.15 -9.94 0.38
CA ALA A 258 11.46 -10.51 0.05
C ALA A 258 11.99 -9.98 -1.29
N CYS A 259 11.14 -9.87 -2.30
CA CYS A 259 11.52 -9.26 -3.58
C CYS A 259 11.89 -7.77 -3.43
N LEU A 260 11.16 -7.02 -2.59
CA LEU A 260 11.46 -5.61 -2.33
C LEU A 260 12.81 -5.43 -1.63
N LEU A 261 13.11 -6.24 -0.61
CA LEU A 261 14.41 -6.21 0.09
C LEU A 261 15.56 -6.50 -0.87
N TYR A 262 15.44 -7.55 -1.68
CA TYR A 262 16.49 -7.89 -2.65
C TYR A 262 16.74 -6.79 -3.68
N THR A 263 15.68 -6.10 -4.13
CA THR A 263 15.83 -4.99 -5.08
C THR A 263 16.40 -3.73 -4.46
N SER A 264 16.22 -3.48 -3.16
CA SER A 264 16.84 -2.34 -2.49
C SER A 264 18.34 -2.54 -2.30
N ASP A 265 18.79 -3.74 -1.93
CA ASP A 265 20.22 -4.05 -1.79
C ASP A 265 20.97 -3.97 -3.12
N ALA A 266 20.34 -4.39 -4.23
CA ALA A 266 20.96 -4.31 -5.57
C ALA A 266 21.07 -2.87 -6.12
N ALA A 267 20.43 -1.88 -5.50
CA ALA A 267 20.53 -0.48 -5.88
C ALA A 267 21.65 0.27 -5.15
N ASP A 268 22.24 -0.34 -4.10
CA ASP A 268 23.31 0.21 -3.29
C ASP A 268 24.70 -0.28 -3.74
N GLU A 269 24.80 -1.25 -4.67
CA GLU A 269 26.00 -1.71 -5.36
C GLU A 269 26.18 -0.99 -6.73
#